data_1f9bd1fa50049003ff9fbbfae5e65b3b
#
_entry.id   1f9bd1fa50049003ff9fbbfae5e65b3b
#
_cell.length_a   1.000
_cell.length_b   1.000
_cell.length_c   1.000
_cell.angle_alpha   90.00
_cell.angle_beta   90.00
_cell.angle_gamma   90.00
#
_symmetry.space_group_name_H-M   'P 1'
#
loop_
_entity.id
_entity.type
_entity.pdbx_description
1 polymer ?
#
loop_
_entity_poly.entity_id
_entity_poly.type
_entity_poly.pdbx_seq_one_letter_code
_entity_poly.pdbx_strand_id
1 'polypeptide(L)'
;MEIFKINGIILKKKEYGENNLLVTIFSKEIGKILAMSFGVTKSKKRSLAVYNPMNIVEFTISKRNNFYSIKEANITKVFKNILSDIEKLEISLYILDCIDKIYDESVENERFFLKLTDILSYINETDELKQGYKYYIIVAFLHRIMAEHGIYEIGEIKSL
;
A
#
# COMPACT_ATOMS: atom_id res chain seq x y z
N MET A 1 -7.12 25.72 -1.43
CA MET A 1 -7.31 24.30 -1.79
C MET A 1 -6.35 23.92 -2.90
N GLU A 2 -5.59 22.88 -2.70
CA GLU A 2 -4.59 22.41 -3.64
C GLU A 2 -5.08 21.10 -4.25
N ILE A 3 -4.99 20.95 -5.57
CA ILE A 3 -5.38 19.73 -6.29
C ILE A 3 -4.17 19.20 -7.06
N PHE A 4 -3.86 17.93 -6.89
CA PHE A 4 -2.71 17.31 -7.53
C PHE A 4 -2.92 15.82 -7.72
N LYS A 5 -2.05 15.18 -8.50
CA LYS A 5 -2.10 13.73 -8.75
C LYS A 5 -1.00 13.01 -7.98
N ILE A 6 -1.34 11.84 -7.47
CA ILE A 6 -0.39 10.92 -6.86
C ILE A 6 -0.60 9.51 -7.39
N ASN A 7 0.46 8.70 -7.34
CA ASN A 7 0.40 7.28 -7.60
C ASN A 7 0.63 6.54 -6.28
N GLY A 8 -0.25 5.66 -5.93
CA GLY A 8 -0.14 5.00 -4.64
C GLY A 8 -0.68 3.59 -4.62
N ILE A 9 -0.22 2.83 -3.63
CA ILE A 9 -0.73 1.52 -3.29
C ILE A 9 -1.70 1.69 -2.14
N ILE A 10 -2.88 1.08 -2.27
CA ILE A 10 -3.85 1.07 -1.18
C ILE A 10 -3.42 0.05 -0.14
N LEU A 11 -3.13 0.53 1.07
CA LEU A 11 -2.75 -0.33 2.19
C LEU A 11 -3.97 -0.91 2.89
N LYS A 12 -4.98 -0.08 3.13
CA LYS A 12 -6.25 -0.49 3.74
C LYS A 12 -7.32 0.54 3.51
N LYS A 13 -8.55 0.14 3.74
CA LYS A 13 -9.73 1.02 3.71
C LYS A 13 -10.60 0.74 4.91
N LYS A 14 -11.32 1.77 5.37
CA LYS A 14 -12.25 1.68 6.48
C LYS A 14 -13.49 2.50 6.17
N GLU A 15 -14.65 1.97 6.46
CA GLU A 15 -15.89 2.74 6.38
C GLU A 15 -15.87 3.86 7.43
N TYR A 16 -16.29 5.05 7.01
CA TYR A 16 -16.32 6.23 7.86
C TYR A 16 -17.64 6.98 7.67
N GLY A 17 -18.45 7.01 8.71
CA GLY A 17 -19.80 7.57 8.60
C GLY A 17 -20.68 6.74 7.69
N GLU A 18 -21.70 7.37 7.10
CA GLU A 18 -22.71 6.69 6.29
C GLU A 18 -22.28 6.64 4.87
N ASN A 19 -21.53 6.55 4.18
CA ASN A 19 -21.23 6.41 2.73
C ASN A 19 -19.85 6.88 2.36
N ASN A 20 -18.96 6.97 3.34
CA ASN A 20 -17.60 7.42 3.09
C ASN A 20 -16.61 6.29 3.35
N LEU A 21 -15.46 6.36 2.70
CA LEU A 21 -14.32 5.50 2.98
C LEU A 21 -13.13 6.35 3.38
N LEU A 22 -12.45 5.94 4.45
CA LEU A 22 -11.13 6.42 4.78
C LEU A 22 -10.11 5.44 4.22
N VAL A 23 -9.29 5.91 3.29
CA VAL A 23 -8.35 5.09 2.54
C VAL A 23 -6.92 5.44 2.96
N THR A 24 -6.17 4.43 3.39
CA THR A 24 -4.75 4.59 3.66
C THR A 24 -3.97 4.26 2.40
N ILE A 25 -3.23 5.24 1.90
CA ILE A 25 -2.49 5.16 0.65
C ILE A 25 -1.00 5.33 0.93
N PHE A 26 -0.17 4.45 0.40
CA PHE A 26 1.26 4.66 0.36
C PHE A 26 1.63 5.18 -1.02
N SER A 27 1.93 6.47 -1.11
CA SER A 27 2.15 7.13 -2.39
C SER A 27 3.63 7.29 -2.72
N LYS A 28 3.90 7.32 -4.01
CA LYS A 28 5.23 7.57 -4.55
C LYS A 28 5.71 8.99 -4.24
N GLU A 29 4.82 9.96 -4.33
CA GLU A 29 5.15 11.39 -4.31
C GLU A 29 5.20 12.00 -2.90
N ILE A 30 4.29 11.57 -2.02
CA ILE A 30 4.14 12.20 -0.69
C ILE A 30 4.12 11.21 0.48
N GLY A 31 4.45 9.93 0.23
CA GLY A 31 4.48 8.91 1.26
C GLY A 31 3.11 8.43 1.68
N LYS A 32 2.98 7.98 2.93
CA LYS A 32 1.73 7.46 3.47
C LYS A 32 0.78 8.61 3.83
N ILE A 33 -0.45 8.53 3.33
CA ILE A 33 -1.51 9.49 3.64
C ILE A 33 -2.81 8.78 3.97
N LEU A 34 -3.66 9.47 4.72
CA LEU A 34 -5.06 9.11 4.94
C LEU A 34 -5.91 10.04 4.10
N ALA A 35 -6.70 9.49 3.20
CA ALA A 35 -7.54 10.27 2.29
C ALA A 35 -9.00 9.80 2.37
N MET A 36 -9.92 10.75 2.35
CA MET A 36 -11.34 10.48 2.42
C MET A 36 -11.95 10.41 1.02
N SER A 37 -12.71 9.37 0.76
CA SER A 37 -13.57 9.27 -0.41
C SER A 37 -15.02 9.44 0.04
N PHE A 38 -15.62 10.57 -0.33
CA PHE A 38 -16.96 10.93 0.10
C PHE A 38 -18.02 10.34 -0.84
N GLY A 39 -19.12 9.84 -0.26
CA GLY A 39 -20.30 9.40 -0.98
C GLY A 39 -20.06 8.18 -1.87
N VAL A 40 -19.02 7.41 -1.63
CA VAL A 40 -18.59 6.32 -2.50
C VAL A 40 -19.59 5.17 -2.56
N THR A 41 -20.31 4.91 -1.47
CA THR A 41 -21.31 3.83 -1.43
C THR A 41 -22.62 4.21 -2.08
N LYS A 42 -22.91 5.49 -2.29
CA LYS A 42 -24.11 5.99 -2.97
C LYS A 42 -23.91 6.18 -4.48
N SER A 43 -22.69 6.30 -4.93
CA SER A 43 -22.40 6.60 -6.33
C SER A 43 -22.33 5.31 -7.16
N LYS A 44 -23.27 5.12 -8.09
CA LYS A 44 -23.23 4.03 -9.06
C LYS A 44 -22.08 4.18 -10.07
N LYS A 45 -21.48 5.36 -10.17
CA LYS A 45 -20.37 5.67 -11.09
C LYS A 45 -19.00 5.33 -10.53
N ARG A 46 -18.88 5.14 -9.22
CA ARG A 46 -17.61 4.82 -8.56
C ARG A 46 -17.60 3.38 -8.12
N SER A 47 -16.70 2.59 -8.71
CA SER A 47 -16.50 1.22 -8.28
C SER A 47 -15.78 1.19 -6.95
N LEU A 48 -16.36 0.50 -5.97
CA LEU A 48 -15.69 0.22 -4.69
C LEU A 48 -14.44 -0.63 -4.86
N ALA A 49 -14.36 -1.39 -5.94
CA ALA A 49 -13.22 -2.27 -6.22
C ALA A 49 -11.91 -1.51 -6.42
N VAL A 50 -11.96 -0.25 -6.85
CA VAL A 50 -10.74 0.57 -6.99
C VAL A 50 -10.02 0.70 -5.65
N TYR A 51 -10.75 0.70 -4.54
CA TYR A 51 -10.20 0.88 -3.19
C TYR A 51 -9.75 -0.43 -2.52
N ASN A 52 -9.72 -1.53 -3.24
CA ASN A 52 -9.23 -2.79 -2.67
C ASN A 52 -7.73 -2.69 -2.34
N PRO A 53 -7.31 -3.22 -1.17
CA PRO A 53 -5.90 -3.23 -0.82
C PRO A 53 -5.04 -3.84 -1.91
N MET A 54 -3.82 -3.34 -2.04
CA MET A 54 -2.82 -3.79 -3.00
C MET A 54 -2.97 -3.24 -4.42
N ASN A 55 -4.12 -2.68 -4.78
CA ASN A 55 -4.24 -1.99 -6.06
C ASN A 55 -3.30 -0.81 -6.13
N ILE A 56 -2.65 -0.63 -7.29
CA ILE A 56 -1.92 0.59 -7.59
C ILE A 56 -2.86 1.50 -8.36
N VAL A 57 -3.01 2.72 -7.87
CA VAL A 57 -4.04 3.64 -8.32
C VAL A 57 -3.44 5.03 -8.54
N GLU A 58 -3.81 5.67 -9.64
CA GLU A 58 -3.57 7.10 -9.82
C GLU A 58 -4.74 7.86 -9.22
N PHE A 59 -4.44 8.66 -8.21
CA PHE A 59 -5.44 9.47 -7.52
C PHE A 59 -5.32 10.94 -7.91
N THR A 60 -6.45 11.59 -8.09
CA THR A 60 -6.53 13.05 -8.03
C THR A 60 -6.99 13.42 -6.63
N ILE A 61 -6.13 14.12 -5.90
CA ILE A 61 -6.29 14.44 -4.49
C ILE A 61 -6.51 15.95 -4.34
N SER A 62 -7.42 16.31 -3.46
CA SER A 62 -7.59 17.66 -2.97
C SER A 62 -7.04 17.74 -1.55
N LYS A 63 -6.15 18.70 -1.30
CA LYS A 63 -5.60 18.98 0.02
C LYS A 63 -6.13 20.32 0.52
N ARG A 64 -6.70 20.30 1.71
CA ARG A 64 -7.14 21.52 2.41
C ARG A 64 -6.69 21.41 3.87
N ASN A 65 -5.81 22.32 4.26
CA ASN A 65 -5.07 22.19 5.52
C ASN A 65 -4.32 20.85 5.51
N ASN A 66 -4.45 20.00 6.50
CA ASN A 66 -3.85 18.67 6.52
C ASN A 66 -4.85 17.57 6.14
N PHE A 67 -5.94 17.93 5.49
CA PHE A 67 -7.00 17.00 5.12
C PHE A 67 -6.95 16.68 3.63
N TYR A 68 -6.90 15.40 3.31
CA TYR A 68 -6.91 14.91 1.93
C TYR A 68 -8.26 14.32 1.57
N SER A 69 -8.77 14.70 0.40
CA SER A 69 -9.95 14.04 -0.17
C SER A 69 -9.68 13.54 -1.58
N ILE A 70 -10.23 12.38 -1.92
CA ILE A 70 -10.07 11.76 -3.24
C ILE A 70 -11.13 12.31 -4.17
N LYS A 71 -10.70 12.92 -5.27
CA LYS A 71 -11.59 13.44 -6.31
C LYS A 71 -11.78 12.42 -7.43
N GLU A 72 -10.70 11.76 -7.84
CA GLU A 72 -10.72 10.71 -8.84
C GLU A 72 -9.75 9.60 -8.45
N ALA A 73 -10.06 8.38 -8.89
CA ALA A 73 -9.22 7.22 -8.65
C ALA A 73 -9.29 6.30 -9.87
N ASN A 74 -8.14 6.05 -10.51
CA ASN A 74 -8.03 5.21 -11.68
C ASN A 74 -7.01 4.09 -11.42
N ILE A 75 -7.45 2.84 -11.53
CA ILE A 75 -6.58 1.68 -11.33
C ILE A 75 -5.52 1.67 -12.44
N THR A 76 -4.25 1.58 -12.06
CA THR A 76 -3.15 1.42 -12.99
C THR A 76 -2.61 0.00 -13.00
N LYS A 77 -2.70 -0.73 -11.89
CA LYS A 77 -2.26 -2.12 -11.83
C LYS A 77 -3.03 -2.90 -10.78
N VAL A 78 -3.43 -4.12 -11.14
CA VAL A 78 -4.02 -5.12 -10.24
C VAL A 78 -3.12 -6.35 -10.26
N PHE A 79 -2.76 -6.87 -9.09
CA PHE A 79 -1.96 -8.09 -8.96
C PHE A 79 -2.88 -9.32 -8.96
N LYS A 80 -3.32 -9.73 -10.13
CA LYS A 80 -4.33 -10.79 -10.30
C LYS A 80 -3.92 -12.14 -9.73
N ASN A 81 -2.66 -12.52 -9.91
CA ASN A 81 -2.17 -13.82 -9.44
C ASN A 81 -2.03 -13.85 -7.91
N ILE A 82 -1.73 -12.70 -7.29
CA ILE A 82 -1.75 -12.57 -5.84
C ILE A 82 -3.17 -12.79 -5.31
N LEU A 83 -4.15 -12.16 -5.96
CA LEU A 83 -5.54 -12.25 -5.53
C LEU A 83 -6.13 -13.65 -5.68
N SER A 84 -5.63 -14.45 -6.62
CA SER A 84 -6.13 -15.81 -6.89
C SER A 84 -5.38 -16.92 -6.15
N ASP A 85 -4.31 -16.60 -5.44
CA ASP A 85 -3.48 -17.56 -4.70
C ASP A 85 -3.43 -17.17 -3.23
N ILE A 86 -3.99 -17.99 -2.36
CA ILE A 86 -4.13 -17.65 -0.95
C ILE A 86 -2.78 -17.43 -0.25
N GLU A 87 -1.75 -18.18 -0.61
CA GLU A 87 -0.43 -18.00 -0.01
C GLU A 87 0.20 -16.67 -0.43
N LYS A 88 0.11 -16.32 -1.70
CA LYS A 88 0.57 -15.02 -2.22
C LYS A 88 -0.19 -13.87 -1.60
N LEU A 89 -1.50 -14.01 -1.46
CA LEU A 89 -2.36 -12.99 -0.88
C LEU A 89 -2.01 -12.74 0.59
N GLU A 90 -1.90 -13.81 1.38
CA GLU A 90 -1.57 -13.72 2.80
C GLU A 90 -0.24 -13.01 3.05
N ILE A 91 0.78 -13.37 2.30
CA ILE A 91 2.11 -12.78 2.39
C ILE A 91 2.08 -11.30 2.00
N SER A 92 1.41 -10.99 0.90
CA SER A 92 1.33 -9.61 0.40
C SER A 92 0.57 -8.70 1.36
N LEU A 93 -0.54 -9.18 1.92
CA LEU A 93 -1.29 -8.43 2.93
C LEU A 93 -0.46 -8.21 4.20
N TYR A 94 0.34 -9.20 4.59
CA TYR A 94 1.25 -9.05 5.73
C TYR A 94 2.29 -7.94 5.48
N ILE A 95 2.86 -7.89 4.28
CA ILE A 95 3.79 -6.83 3.89
C ILE A 95 3.13 -5.46 3.97
N LEU A 96 1.92 -5.32 3.43
CA LEU A 96 1.17 -4.05 3.49
C LEU A 96 0.87 -3.62 4.92
N ASP A 97 0.50 -4.56 5.79
CA ASP A 97 0.24 -4.28 7.20
C ASP A 97 1.49 -3.80 7.93
N CYS A 98 2.64 -4.42 7.67
CA CYS A 98 3.92 -3.98 8.22
C CYS A 98 4.27 -2.57 7.78
N ILE A 99 4.05 -2.25 6.52
CA ILE A 99 4.31 -0.90 6.00
C ILE A 99 3.41 0.12 6.68
N ASP A 100 2.13 -0.20 6.85
CA ASP A 100 1.19 0.68 7.53
C ASP A 100 1.63 0.98 8.97
N LYS A 101 2.20 0.00 9.66
CA LYS A 101 2.67 0.15 11.05
C LYS A 101 4.02 0.84 11.18
N ILE A 102 4.90 0.68 10.21
CA ILE A 102 6.27 1.19 10.26
C ILE A 102 6.36 2.66 9.82
N TYR A 103 5.62 3.02 8.77
CA TYR A 103 5.71 4.35 8.20
C TYR A 103 4.75 5.31 8.86
N ASP A 104 5.27 6.48 9.23
CA ASP A 104 4.47 7.60 9.67
C ASP A 104 3.90 8.35 8.47
N GLU A 105 2.84 9.11 8.69
CA GLU A 105 2.21 9.90 7.63
C GLU A 105 3.15 10.95 7.06
N SER A 106 3.05 11.14 5.76
CA SER A 106 3.70 12.22 5.01
C SER A 106 5.24 12.20 5.01
N VAL A 107 5.85 11.05 5.22
CA VAL A 107 7.28 10.87 5.03
C VAL A 107 7.52 10.35 3.62
N GLU A 108 7.99 11.22 2.74
CA GLU A 108 8.27 10.89 1.36
C GLU A 108 9.37 9.84 1.23
N ASN A 109 9.11 8.77 0.48
CA ASN A 109 10.09 7.74 0.20
C ASN A 109 9.80 7.04 -1.13
N GLU A 110 10.12 7.72 -2.23
CA GLU A 110 9.93 7.19 -3.58
C GLU A 110 10.69 5.88 -3.80
N ARG A 111 11.91 5.80 -3.33
CA ARG A 111 12.75 4.61 -3.47
C ARG A 111 12.10 3.39 -2.84
N PHE A 112 11.51 3.57 -1.67
CA PHE A 112 10.82 2.48 -0.99
C PHE A 112 9.54 2.08 -1.71
N PHE A 113 8.79 3.06 -2.22
CA PHE A 113 7.61 2.79 -3.05
C PHE A 113 7.97 1.90 -4.25
N LEU A 114 9.05 2.20 -4.96
CA LEU A 114 9.50 1.41 -6.09
C LEU A 114 9.91 0.00 -5.68
N LYS A 115 10.61 -0.16 -4.56
CA LYS A 115 10.95 -1.49 -4.02
C LYS A 115 9.71 -2.30 -3.66
N LEU A 116 8.71 -1.67 -3.07
CA LEU A 116 7.45 -2.32 -2.73
C LEU A 116 6.73 -2.82 -3.99
N THR A 117 6.64 -1.99 -5.03
CA THR A 117 6.02 -2.40 -6.29
C THR A 117 6.78 -3.55 -6.93
N ASP A 118 8.11 -3.56 -6.87
CA ASP A 118 8.95 -4.62 -7.39
C ASP A 118 8.73 -5.95 -6.65
N ILE A 119 8.67 -5.93 -5.32
CA ILE A 119 8.45 -7.17 -4.55
C ILE A 119 7.05 -7.75 -4.80
N LEU A 120 6.03 -6.89 -4.88
CA LEU A 120 4.68 -7.35 -5.19
C LEU A 120 4.61 -7.93 -6.62
N SER A 121 5.27 -7.31 -7.58
CA SER A 121 5.36 -7.83 -8.95
C SER A 121 6.05 -9.18 -8.98
N TYR A 122 7.14 -9.34 -8.24
CA TYR A 122 7.84 -10.62 -8.11
C TYR A 122 6.93 -11.72 -7.53
N ILE A 123 6.24 -11.42 -6.44
CA ILE A 123 5.30 -12.37 -5.82
C ILE A 123 4.20 -12.74 -6.82
N ASN A 124 3.68 -11.75 -7.55
CA ASN A 124 2.62 -11.95 -8.52
C ASN A 124 3.03 -12.86 -9.69
N GLU A 125 4.26 -12.71 -10.18
CA GLU A 125 4.74 -13.37 -11.40
C GLU A 125 5.42 -14.71 -11.16
N THR A 126 5.83 -15.00 -9.94
CA THR A 126 6.50 -16.28 -9.65
C THR A 126 5.52 -17.45 -9.67
N ASP A 127 5.86 -18.54 -10.37
CA ASP A 127 4.97 -19.68 -10.56
C ASP A 127 4.71 -20.45 -9.27
N GLU A 128 5.76 -20.69 -8.49
CA GLU A 128 5.64 -21.33 -7.19
C GLU A 128 6.53 -20.67 -6.16
N LEU A 129 5.90 -20.23 -5.06
CA LEU A 129 6.64 -19.88 -3.86
C LEU A 129 6.97 -21.18 -3.13
N LYS A 130 8.19 -21.72 -3.30
CA LYS A 130 8.64 -22.89 -2.56
C LYS A 130 8.48 -22.64 -1.06
N GLN A 131 7.88 -23.58 -0.38
CA GLN A 131 7.66 -23.53 1.07
C GLN A 131 8.99 -23.25 1.80
N GLY A 132 9.04 -22.22 2.61
CA GLY A 132 10.23 -21.78 3.33
C GLY A 132 11.04 -20.68 2.65
N TYR A 133 11.28 -20.76 1.34
CA TYR A 133 12.06 -19.75 0.62
C TYR A 133 11.32 -18.41 0.52
N LYS A 134 10.02 -18.47 0.33
CA LYS A 134 9.15 -17.28 0.32
C LYS A 134 9.19 -16.50 1.63
N TYR A 135 9.15 -17.22 2.76
CA TYR A 135 9.24 -16.58 4.07
C TYR A 135 10.60 -15.92 4.29
N TYR A 136 11.65 -16.58 3.81
CA TYR A 136 13.00 -16.01 3.87
C TYR A 136 13.10 -14.67 3.13
N ILE A 137 12.61 -14.60 1.91
CA ILE A 137 12.63 -13.37 1.10
C ILE A 137 11.88 -12.25 1.80
N ILE A 138 10.72 -12.56 2.34
CA ILE A 138 9.86 -11.57 3.01
C ILE A 138 10.50 -11.09 4.30
N VAL A 139 11.00 -11.99 5.12
CA VAL A 139 11.67 -11.64 6.36
C VAL A 139 12.92 -10.80 6.08
N ALA A 140 13.71 -11.18 5.09
CA ALA A 140 14.88 -10.42 4.67
C ALA A 140 14.51 -9.01 4.19
N PHE A 141 13.43 -8.89 3.42
CA PHE A 141 12.94 -7.61 2.93
C PHE A 141 12.45 -6.71 4.07
N LEU A 142 11.64 -7.27 4.98
CA LEU A 142 11.13 -6.52 6.14
C LEU A 142 12.25 -6.08 7.08
N HIS A 143 13.23 -6.95 7.35
CA HIS A 143 14.38 -6.59 8.15
C HIS A 143 15.20 -5.47 7.54
N ARG A 144 15.37 -5.49 6.22
CA ARG A 144 16.09 -4.42 5.51
C ARG A 144 15.36 -3.08 5.63
N ILE A 145 14.04 -3.10 5.52
CA ILE A 145 13.21 -1.90 5.70
C ILE A 145 13.34 -1.37 7.12
N MET A 146 13.21 -2.23 8.11
CA MET A 146 13.34 -1.86 9.52
C MET A 146 14.72 -1.29 9.83
N ALA A 147 15.77 -1.85 9.25
CA ALA A 147 17.13 -1.34 9.39
C ALA A 147 17.29 0.05 8.74
N GLU A 148 16.72 0.26 7.55
CA GLU A 148 16.73 1.57 6.88
C GLU A 148 16.02 2.65 7.71
N HIS A 149 15.03 2.28 8.52
CA HIS A 149 14.30 3.20 9.38
C HIS A 149 14.82 3.27 10.82
N GLY A 150 15.98 2.65 11.11
CA GLY A 150 16.59 2.70 12.43
C GLY A 150 15.83 1.96 13.53
N ILE A 151 14.90 1.06 13.16
CA ILE A 151 14.11 0.26 14.11
C ILE A 151 14.95 -0.88 14.67
N TYR A 152 15.89 -1.42 13.86
CA TYR A 152 16.85 -2.44 14.26
C TYR A 152 18.26 -2.01 13.86
N GLU A 153 19.23 -2.34 14.70
CA GLU A 153 20.61 -2.36 14.27
C GLU A 153 20.89 -3.67 13.52
N ILE A 154 21.68 -3.62 12.45
CA ILE A 154 22.00 -4.79 11.64
C ILE A 154 22.66 -5.90 12.48
N GLY A 155 23.40 -5.53 13.53
CA GLY A 155 24.01 -6.49 14.47
C GLY A 155 23.01 -7.28 15.28
N GLU A 156 21.86 -6.71 15.62
CA GLU A 156 20.80 -7.39 16.37
C GLU A 156 20.08 -8.42 15.50
N ILE A 157 19.94 -8.15 14.22
CA ILE A 157 19.31 -9.06 13.27
C ILE A 157 20.17 -10.33 13.08
N LYS A 158 21.49 -10.19 13.13
CA LYS A 158 22.40 -11.34 12.97
C LYS A 158 22.41 -12.29 14.17
N SER A 159 21.90 -11.87 15.31
CA SER A 159 21.79 -12.71 16.51
C SER A 159 20.50 -13.54 16.59
N LEU A 160 19.61 -13.31 15.66
CA LEU A 160 18.37 -14.09 15.50
C LEU A 160 18.59 -15.19 14.48
#